data_73ca9aa4e719ceb5c0cd02abe24d7cae
#
_entry.id   73ca9aa4e719ceb5c0cd02abe24d7cae
#
_cell.length_a   1.000
_cell.length_b   1.000
_cell.length_c   1.000
_cell.angle_alpha   90.00
_cell.angle_beta   90.00
_cell.angle_gamma   90.00
#
_symmetry.space_group_name_H-M   'P 1'
#
loop_
_entity.id
_entity.type
_entity.pdbx_description
1 polymer ?
#
loop_
_entity_poly.entity_id
_entity_poly.type
_entity_poly.pdbx_seq_one_letter_code
_entity_poly.pdbx_strand_id
1 'polypeptide(L)'
;MQLRKSIAAASLVALAGTAAFAQAPAKKPAAPAAATATPAKTGDIAISQAQLDLIVKERVAQGQPDTPELREFLRDELVNRELFIRAAKAKGMDRDATMKTQMQVAADSILIRQYINDYMGVNGVSDDTLKKEYETIKAGLGDKEYRARHILVEKKEDAEALIKQLQAGGKFEELAKANSKDPGSKDNGGDLDWAVPSNYVKPFADALVALQKGKYTATPVQSPFGFHVIQLDDTRDAKAPSFEEVKAQLTQRLQGQVVEKHLVELRAKAGIK
;
A
#
# COMPACT_ATOMS: atom_id res chain seq x y z
N MET A 1 0.51 -24.88 -4.84
CA MET A 1 -0.05 -24.61 -3.51
C MET A 1 0.74 -23.46 -2.92
N GLN A 2 0.23 -22.25 -3.15
CA GLN A 2 0.91 -21.03 -2.71
C GLN A 2 0.83 -20.93 -1.19
N LEU A 3 1.94 -21.05 -0.53
CA LEU A 3 2.06 -20.63 0.86
C LEU A 3 2.16 -19.10 0.86
N ARG A 4 0.98 -18.45 0.80
CA ARG A 4 0.85 -17.05 1.17
C ARG A 4 1.26 -16.97 2.64
N LYS A 5 2.46 -16.49 2.91
CA LYS A 5 2.74 -15.89 4.21
C LYS A 5 1.82 -14.71 4.33
N SER A 6 0.72 -14.93 5.03
CA SER A 6 -0.19 -13.88 5.48
C SER A 6 0.58 -12.98 6.42
N ILE A 7 1.13 -11.90 5.87
CA ILE A 7 1.39 -10.73 6.67
C ILE A 7 -0.01 -10.23 6.99
N ALA A 8 -0.42 -10.40 8.23
CA ALA A 8 -1.61 -9.77 8.76
C ALA A 8 -1.38 -8.26 8.71
N ALA A 9 -1.71 -7.67 7.56
CA ALA A 9 -1.91 -6.24 7.48
C ALA A 9 -3.13 -5.96 8.35
N ALA A 10 -2.90 -5.35 9.51
CA ALA A 10 -3.95 -4.74 10.30
C ALA A 10 -4.64 -3.72 9.40
N SER A 11 -5.78 -4.13 8.83
CA SER A 11 -6.65 -3.26 8.06
C SER A 11 -7.19 -2.20 9.00
N LEU A 12 -6.52 -1.05 9.02
CA LEU A 12 -7.12 0.18 9.54
C LEU A 12 -8.23 0.54 8.53
N VAL A 13 -9.46 0.14 8.86
CA VAL A 13 -10.65 0.49 8.08
C VAL A 13 -10.80 2.01 8.14
N ALA A 14 -10.37 2.68 7.08
CA ALA A 14 -10.71 4.06 6.83
C ALA A 14 -12.20 4.09 6.43
N LEU A 15 -13.07 4.42 7.38
CA LEU A 15 -14.45 4.81 7.10
C LEU A 15 -14.42 6.22 6.48
N ALA A 16 -14.11 6.32 5.20
CA ALA A 16 -14.40 7.48 4.40
C ALA A 16 -15.88 7.42 4.00
N GLY A 17 -16.73 8.02 4.81
CA GLY A 17 -18.11 8.31 4.43
C GLY A 17 -18.11 9.40 3.34
N THR A 18 -18.11 9.01 2.07
CA THR A 18 -18.40 9.91 0.96
C THR A 18 -19.91 10.11 0.87
N ALA A 19 -20.43 11.14 1.52
CA ALA A 19 -21.72 11.68 1.17
C ALA A 19 -21.56 12.48 -0.13
N ALA A 20 -21.96 11.89 -1.25
CA ALA A 20 -22.06 12.58 -2.52
C ALA A 20 -23.27 13.55 -2.45
N PHE A 21 -22.99 14.85 -2.29
CA PHE A 21 -23.96 15.88 -2.56
C PHE A 21 -23.73 16.40 -3.98
N ALA A 22 -24.80 16.35 -4.79
CA ALA A 22 -24.83 16.83 -6.16
C ALA A 22 -24.45 18.32 -6.25
N GLN A 23 -23.47 18.62 -7.12
CA GLN A 23 -23.09 20.00 -7.44
C GLN A 23 -24.11 20.64 -8.38
N ALA A 24 -24.66 21.78 -8.00
CA ALA A 24 -25.34 22.71 -8.89
C ALA A 24 -24.32 23.65 -9.56
N PRO A 25 -24.57 24.13 -10.80
CA PRO A 25 -23.58 24.87 -11.59
C PRO A 25 -23.31 26.28 -11.04
N ALA A 26 -22.01 26.62 -10.97
CA ALA A 26 -21.51 27.89 -10.47
C ALA A 26 -21.87 29.07 -11.33
N LYS A 27 -22.51 30.09 -10.76
CA LYS A 27 -22.63 31.45 -11.29
C LYS A 27 -21.41 32.29 -10.89
N LYS A 28 -20.86 33.01 -11.85
CA LYS A 28 -19.70 33.90 -11.79
C LYS A 28 -19.89 35.01 -10.73
N PRO A 29 -18.94 35.30 -9.85
CA PRO A 29 -19.11 36.28 -8.78
C PRO A 29 -18.86 37.72 -9.27
N ALA A 30 -19.75 38.61 -8.83
CA ALA A 30 -19.55 40.07 -8.86
C ALA A 30 -18.77 40.51 -7.60
N ALA A 31 -17.97 41.58 -7.74
CA ALA A 31 -17.06 42.08 -6.72
C ALA A 31 -17.76 42.59 -5.44
N PRO A 32 -17.11 42.58 -4.28
CA PRO A 32 -17.76 42.74 -2.98
C PRO A 32 -17.96 44.20 -2.57
N ALA A 33 -19.17 44.51 -2.14
CA ALA A 33 -19.42 45.64 -1.26
C ALA A 33 -19.30 45.18 0.18
N ALA A 34 -18.49 45.88 0.98
CA ALA A 34 -18.30 45.60 2.38
C ALA A 34 -19.62 45.81 3.15
N ALA A 35 -20.26 44.73 3.55
CA ALA A 35 -21.39 44.72 4.45
C ALA A 35 -20.94 44.28 5.84
N THR A 36 -21.08 45.15 6.79
CA THR A 36 -20.98 44.85 8.23
C THR A 36 -22.02 43.79 8.59
N ALA A 37 -21.60 42.56 8.76
CA ALA A 37 -22.48 41.43 9.08
C ALA A 37 -23.03 41.62 10.52
N THR A 38 -24.31 41.91 10.59
CA THR A 38 -25.09 41.79 11.83
C THR A 38 -25.12 40.31 12.24
N PRO A 39 -24.82 39.92 13.50
CA PRO A 39 -24.87 38.52 13.89
C PRO A 39 -26.27 37.97 13.71
N ALA A 40 -26.44 36.98 12.85
CA ALA A 40 -27.70 36.29 12.67
C ALA A 40 -28.17 35.75 14.01
N LYS A 41 -29.45 36.02 14.38
CA LYS A 41 -30.09 35.51 15.61
C LYS A 41 -30.26 33.98 15.42
N THR A 42 -29.29 33.21 15.89
CA THR A 42 -29.28 31.74 15.87
C THR A 42 -30.09 31.11 17.00
N GLY A 43 -31.03 31.85 17.61
CA GLY A 43 -31.79 31.39 18.78
C GLY A 43 -30.86 31.05 19.95
N ASP A 44 -31.27 30.12 20.83
CA ASP A 44 -30.48 29.67 21.99
C ASP A 44 -29.36 28.66 21.66
N ILE A 45 -28.94 28.59 20.40
CA ILE A 45 -27.87 27.69 19.96
C ILE A 45 -26.57 28.46 19.92
N ALA A 46 -25.69 28.18 20.87
CA ALA A 46 -24.35 28.72 20.91
C ALA A 46 -23.37 27.79 20.16
N ILE A 47 -22.84 28.27 19.04
CA ILE A 47 -21.74 27.60 18.33
C ILE A 47 -20.42 28.15 18.87
N SER A 48 -19.56 27.27 19.36
CA SER A 48 -18.25 27.71 19.84
C SER A 48 -17.35 28.16 18.67
N GLN A 49 -16.60 29.23 18.91
CA GLN A 49 -15.64 29.71 17.92
C GLN A 49 -14.61 28.63 17.53
N ALA A 50 -14.19 27.80 18.50
CA ALA A 50 -13.27 26.68 18.27
C ALA A 50 -13.82 25.62 17.28
N GLN A 51 -15.14 25.32 17.36
CA GLN A 51 -15.78 24.42 16.40
C GLN A 51 -15.82 25.01 15.00
N LEU A 52 -16.17 26.29 14.89
CA LEU A 52 -16.17 26.99 13.60
C LEU A 52 -14.77 27.05 12.99
N ASP A 53 -13.75 27.44 13.77
CA ASP A 53 -12.38 27.56 13.29
C ASP A 53 -11.80 26.21 12.86
N LEU A 54 -12.15 25.11 13.54
CA LEU A 54 -11.75 23.75 13.16
C LEU A 54 -12.30 23.39 11.77
N ILE A 55 -13.59 23.61 11.53
CA ILE A 55 -14.20 23.27 10.23
C ILE A 55 -13.71 24.21 9.13
N VAL A 56 -13.53 25.51 9.42
CA VAL A 56 -12.91 26.45 8.46
C VAL A 56 -11.52 25.96 8.07
N LYS A 57 -10.68 25.57 9.03
CA LYS A 57 -9.35 25.02 8.76
C LYS A 57 -9.39 23.77 7.86
N GLU A 58 -10.37 22.89 8.07
CA GLU A 58 -10.55 21.70 7.22
C GLU A 58 -10.95 22.09 5.79
N ARG A 59 -11.83 23.07 5.60
CA ARG A 59 -12.24 23.56 4.28
C ARG A 59 -11.10 24.28 3.56
N VAL A 60 -10.31 25.07 4.29
CA VAL A 60 -9.11 25.73 3.73
C VAL A 60 -8.08 24.70 3.27
N ALA A 61 -7.87 23.62 4.03
CA ALA A 61 -6.99 22.52 3.63
C ALA A 61 -7.48 21.77 2.37
N GLN A 62 -8.79 21.86 2.04
CA GLN A 62 -9.40 21.35 0.81
C GLN A 62 -9.40 22.38 -0.34
N GLY A 63 -8.74 23.53 -0.18
CA GLY A 63 -8.58 24.57 -1.20
C GLY A 63 -9.68 25.64 -1.22
N GLN A 64 -10.58 25.68 -0.22
CA GLN A 64 -11.57 26.75 -0.12
C GLN A 64 -10.94 27.96 0.59
N PRO A 65 -11.12 29.21 0.09
CA PRO A 65 -10.60 30.39 0.77
C PRO A 65 -11.40 30.68 2.05
N ASP A 66 -10.71 31.12 3.11
CA ASP A 66 -11.36 31.59 4.35
C ASP A 66 -11.99 32.97 4.09
N THR A 67 -13.29 33.00 3.91
CA THR A 67 -14.06 34.23 3.68
C THR A 67 -15.16 34.40 4.72
N PRO A 68 -15.65 35.63 4.96
CA PRO A 68 -16.80 35.86 5.83
C PRO A 68 -18.03 35.03 5.44
N GLU A 69 -18.28 34.91 4.12
CA GLU A 69 -19.41 34.15 3.57
C GLU A 69 -19.28 32.65 3.87
N LEU A 70 -18.08 32.09 3.73
CA LEU A 70 -17.81 30.69 4.12
C LEU A 70 -18.05 30.50 5.60
N ARG A 71 -17.56 31.41 6.45
CA ARG A 71 -17.75 31.34 7.90
C ARG A 71 -19.21 31.43 8.31
N GLU A 72 -20.00 32.27 7.65
CA GLU A 72 -21.44 32.38 7.88
C GLU A 72 -22.16 31.08 7.47
N PHE A 73 -21.89 30.57 6.28
CA PHE A 73 -22.43 29.31 5.82
C PHE A 73 -22.10 28.15 6.77
N LEU A 74 -20.85 28.03 7.22
CA LEU A 74 -20.44 26.98 8.14
C LEU A 74 -21.07 27.13 9.53
N ARG A 75 -21.32 28.35 9.96
CA ARG A 75 -22.03 28.60 11.21
C ARG A 75 -23.48 28.10 11.14
N ASP A 76 -24.18 28.36 10.05
CA ASP A 76 -25.54 27.88 9.82
C ASP A 76 -25.58 26.35 9.71
N GLU A 77 -24.59 25.74 9.04
CA GLU A 77 -24.43 24.29 9.01
C GLU A 77 -24.26 23.71 10.43
N LEU A 78 -23.44 24.34 11.26
CA LEU A 78 -23.25 23.94 12.66
C LEU A 78 -24.52 24.08 13.50
N VAL A 79 -25.33 25.11 13.27
CA VAL A 79 -26.64 25.28 13.92
C VAL A 79 -27.57 24.13 13.55
N ASN A 80 -27.68 23.80 12.26
CA ASN A 80 -28.51 22.70 11.80
C ASN A 80 -28.05 21.37 12.38
N ARG A 81 -26.74 21.15 12.47
CA ARG A 81 -26.16 19.97 13.11
C ARG A 81 -26.51 19.89 14.60
N GLU A 82 -26.45 21.01 15.34
CA GLU A 82 -26.82 21.05 16.76
C GLU A 82 -28.30 20.74 16.96
N LEU A 83 -29.20 21.17 16.07
CA LEU A 83 -30.60 20.82 16.12
C LEU A 83 -30.83 19.31 16.04
N PHE A 84 -30.14 18.61 15.10
CA PHE A 84 -30.21 17.17 15.04
C PHE A 84 -29.64 16.49 16.28
N ILE A 85 -28.52 17.00 16.82
CA ILE A 85 -27.93 16.49 18.07
C ILE A 85 -28.92 16.61 19.24
N ARG A 86 -29.59 17.76 19.40
CA ARG A 86 -30.61 17.95 20.44
C ARG A 86 -31.78 16.99 20.26
N ALA A 87 -32.25 16.79 19.02
CA ALA A 87 -33.32 15.83 18.74
C ALA A 87 -32.94 14.40 19.08
N ALA A 88 -31.72 14.00 18.76
CA ALA A 88 -31.18 12.68 19.08
C ALA A 88 -31.06 12.47 20.60
N LYS A 89 -30.55 13.46 21.32
CA LYS A 89 -30.48 13.46 22.81
C LYS A 89 -31.86 13.39 23.44
N ALA A 90 -32.83 14.13 22.90
CA ALA A 90 -34.23 14.08 23.39
C ALA A 90 -34.84 12.67 23.26
N LYS A 91 -34.42 11.90 22.23
CA LYS A 91 -34.79 10.49 22.07
C LYS A 91 -33.95 9.53 22.92
N GLY A 92 -32.96 10.01 23.68
CA GLY A 92 -32.08 9.19 24.51
C GLY A 92 -31.05 8.39 23.74
N MET A 93 -30.84 8.67 22.44
CA MET A 93 -29.86 7.92 21.58
C MET A 93 -28.44 8.00 22.11
N ASP A 94 -28.06 9.12 22.75
CA ASP A 94 -26.75 9.32 23.38
C ASP A 94 -26.56 8.46 24.64
N ARG A 95 -27.63 7.84 25.16
CA ARG A 95 -27.59 6.96 26.35
C ARG A 95 -27.55 5.48 26.00
N ASP A 96 -27.84 5.15 24.74
CA ASP A 96 -27.73 3.77 24.24
C ASP A 96 -26.31 3.24 24.35
N ALA A 97 -26.15 2.01 24.83
CA ALA A 97 -24.85 1.40 25.09
C ALA A 97 -24.02 1.21 23.80
N THR A 98 -24.69 0.79 22.72
CA THR A 98 -24.05 0.60 21.42
C THR A 98 -23.58 1.93 20.85
N MET A 99 -24.44 2.95 20.92
CA MET A 99 -24.11 4.31 20.44
C MET A 99 -22.93 4.91 21.22
N LYS A 100 -22.91 4.77 22.55
CA LYS A 100 -21.79 5.21 23.39
C LYS A 100 -20.47 4.54 22.96
N THR A 101 -20.52 3.23 22.74
CA THR A 101 -19.34 2.47 22.29
C THR A 101 -18.86 2.97 20.91
N GLN A 102 -19.77 3.20 19.97
CA GLN A 102 -19.42 3.73 18.64
C GLN A 102 -18.81 5.14 18.72
N MET A 103 -19.38 6.01 19.56
CA MET A 103 -18.84 7.34 19.78
C MET A 103 -17.43 7.29 20.39
N GLN A 104 -17.20 6.37 21.36
CA GLN A 104 -15.88 6.19 21.97
C GLN A 104 -14.86 5.70 20.94
N VAL A 105 -15.19 4.66 20.15
CA VAL A 105 -14.30 4.15 19.08
C VAL A 105 -13.96 5.25 18.07
N ALA A 106 -14.93 6.12 17.72
CA ALA A 106 -14.68 7.25 16.83
C ALA A 106 -13.72 8.28 17.45
N ALA A 107 -13.91 8.61 18.73
CA ALA A 107 -13.04 9.52 19.48
C ALA A 107 -11.61 8.95 19.59
N ASP A 108 -11.47 7.67 19.94
CA ASP A 108 -10.19 6.99 20.04
C ASP A 108 -9.46 6.97 18.69
N SER A 109 -10.18 6.77 17.59
CA SER A 109 -9.61 6.79 16.25
C SER A 109 -9.02 8.16 15.87
N ILE A 110 -9.67 9.24 16.30
CA ILE A 110 -9.17 10.60 16.10
C ILE A 110 -7.90 10.82 16.93
N LEU A 111 -7.92 10.41 18.20
CA LEU A 111 -6.78 10.53 19.10
C LEU A 111 -5.57 9.73 18.60
N ILE A 112 -5.78 8.48 18.19
CA ILE A 112 -4.72 7.61 17.63
C ILE A 112 -4.11 8.25 16.39
N ARG A 113 -4.94 8.74 15.46
CA ARG A 113 -4.45 9.41 14.26
C ARG A 113 -3.60 10.64 14.60
N GLN A 114 -4.07 11.47 15.52
CA GLN A 114 -3.33 12.67 15.92
C GLN A 114 -2.00 12.29 16.58
N TYR A 115 -1.99 11.27 17.44
CA TYR A 115 -0.79 10.77 18.08
C TYR A 115 0.24 10.25 17.05
N ILE A 116 -0.23 9.46 16.08
CA ILE A 116 0.65 8.96 15.01
C ILE A 116 1.21 10.12 14.17
N ASN A 117 0.40 11.10 13.82
CA ASN A 117 0.85 12.27 13.06
C ASN A 117 1.90 13.07 13.83
N ASP A 118 1.71 13.29 15.12
CA ASP A 118 2.66 13.98 15.98
C ASP A 118 3.97 13.20 16.08
N TYR A 119 3.89 11.90 16.34
CA TYR A 119 5.05 11.00 16.36
C TYR A 119 5.82 11.03 15.04
N MET A 120 5.12 10.97 13.90
CA MET A 120 5.71 11.02 12.58
C MET A 120 6.29 12.40 12.23
N GLY A 121 5.77 13.47 12.82
CA GLY A 121 6.34 14.82 12.69
C GLY A 121 7.76 14.92 13.24
N VAL A 122 8.05 14.17 14.30
CA VAL A 122 9.39 14.14 14.93
C VAL A 122 10.26 12.99 14.38
N ASN A 123 9.65 11.82 14.12
CA ASN A 123 10.35 10.58 13.78
C ASN A 123 10.11 10.14 12.32
N GLY A 124 9.66 11.04 11.49
CA GLY A 124 9.33 10.75 10.10
C GLY A 124 10.54 10.34 9.24
N VAL A 125 10.25 9.81 8.09
CA VAL A 125 11.27 9.34 7.15
C VAL A 125 11.84 10.53 6.38
N SER A 126 13.15 10.78 6.50
CA SER A 126 13.84 11.82 5.76
C SER A 126 14.08 11.43 4.29
N ASP A 127 14.24 12.43 3.42
CA ASP A 127 14.62 12.20 2.01
C ASP A 127 15.95 11.43 1.89
N ASP A 128 16.91 11.66 2.80
CA ASP A 128 18.17 10.93 2.79
C ASP A 128 17.97 9.43 3.13
N THR A 129 17.07 9.12 4.06
CA THR A 129 16.70 7.74 4.37
C THR A 129 16.03 7.07 3.17
N LEU A 130 15.14 7.78 2.48
CA LEU A 130 14.47 7.30 1.26
C LEU A 130 15.49 7.01 0.15
N LYS A 131 16.42 7.92 -0.11
CA LYS A 131 17.46 7.73 -1.12
C LYS A 131 18.37 6.55 -0.79
N LYS A 132 18.80 6.44 0.47
CA LYS A 132 19.63 5.34 0.92
C LYS A 132 18.94 3.99 0.75
N GLU A 133 17.67 3.91 1.09
CA GLU A 133 16.88 2.69 0.92
C GLU A 133 16.66 2.37 -0.56
N TYR A 134 16.42 3.39 -1.39
CA TYR A 134 16.32 3.23 -2.84
C TYR A 134 17.61 2.67 -3.44
N GLU A 135 18.78 3.20 -3.08
CA GLU A 135 20.07 2.67 -3.56
C GLU A 135 20.32 1.24 -3.08
N THR A 136 19.88 0.89 -1.87
CA THR A 136 19.96 -0.48 -1.35
C THR A 136 19.10 -1.45 -2.19
N ILE A 137 17.86 -1.05 -2.49
CA ILE A 137 16.94 -1.85 -3.32
C ILE A 137 17.50 -1.97 -4.74
N LYS A 138 17.97 -0.87 -5.33
CA LYS A 138 18.54 -0.82 -6.66
C LYS A 138 19.77 -1.74 -6.78
N ALA A 139 20.66 -1.70 -5.80
CA ALA A 139 21.82 -2.60 -5.74
C ALA A 139 21.41 -4.08 -5.64
N GLY A 140 20.30 -4.37 -4.95
CA GLY A 140 19.75 -5.73 -4.82
C GLY A 140 19.05 -6.26 -6.07
N LEU A 141 18.63 -5.40 -7.00
CA LEU A 141 18.05 -5.82 -8.27
C LEU A 141 19.09 -6.45 -9.21
N GLY A 142 20.34 -6.02 -9.11
CA GLY A 142 21.40 -6.39 -10.05
C GLY A 142 21.33 -5.60 -11.36
N ASP A 143 22.35 -5.82 -12.22
CA ASP A 143 22.51 -5.05 -13.46
C ASP A 143 21.75 -5.64 -14.65
N LYS A 144 21.20 -6.86 -14.53
CA LYS A 144 20.58 -7.60 -15.63
C LYS A 144 19.27 -8.26 -15.26
N GLU A 145 18.36 -8.25 -16.22
CA GLU A 145 17.19 -9.12 -16.26
C GLU A 145 17.48 -10.32 -17.17
N TYR A 146 16.95 -11.46 -16.80
CA TYR A 146 17.10 -12.73 -17.47
C TYR A 146 15.73 -13.22 -17.94
N ARG A 147 15.62 -13.60 -19.20
CA ARG A 147 14.48 -14.36 -19.67
C ARG A 147 14.81 -15.83 -19.58
N ALA A 148 14.14 -16.52 -18.71
CA ALA A 148 14.43 -17.91 -18.39
C ALA A 148 13.22 -18.81 -18.65
N ARG A 149 13.52 -20.08 -18.91
CA ARG A 149 12.54 -21.17 -18.85
C ARG A 149 12.96 -22.16 -17.78
N HIS A 150 12.00 -22.85 -17.20
CA HIS A 150 12.33 -23.97 -16.33
C HIS A 150 11.35 -25.15 -16.45
N ILE A 151 11.83 -26.31 -16.04
CA ILE A 151 11.02 -27.51 -15.80
C ILE A 151 11.22 -27.88 -14.34
N LEU A 152 10.16 -27.91 -13.56
CA LEU A 152 10.18 -28.33 -12.16
C LEU A 152 9.66 -29.76 -12.06
N VAL A 153 10.41 -30.63 -11.38
CA VAL A 153 10.00 -32.01 -11.08
C VAL A 153 10.30 -32.35 -9.61
N GLU A 154 9.67 -33.40 -9.09
CA GLU A 154 9.82 -33.77 -7.70
C GLU A 154 11.10 -34.55 -7.41
N LYS A 155 11.56 -35.35 -8.40
CA LYS A 155 12.70 -36.26 -8.25
C LYS A 155 13.88 -35.83 -9.13
N LYS A 156 15.07 -36.06 -8.59
CA LYS A 156 16.33 -35.77 -9.28
C LYS A 156 16.46 -36.57 -10.57
N GLU A 157 16.07 -37.83 -10.53
CA GLU A 157 16.16 -38.77 -11.63
C GLU A 157 15.30 -38.32 -12.82
N ASP A 158 14.12 -37.73 -12.55
CA ASP A 158 13.25 -37.19 -13.61
C ASP A 158 13.89 -35.98 -14.28
N ALA A 159 14.54 -35.10 -13.50
CA ALA A 159 15.27 -33.97 -14.08
C ALA A 159 16.50 -34.42 -14.89
N GLU A 160 17.23 -35.43 -14.44
CA GLU A 160 18.34 -36.02 -15.19
C GLU A 160 17.86 -36.66 -16.52
N ALA A 161 16.70 -37.32 -16.50
CA ALA A 161 16.10 -37.89 -17.72
C ALA A 161 15.69 -36.78 -18.72
N LEU A 162 15.14 -35.67 -18.24
CA LEU A 162 14.81 -34.52 -19.08
C LEU A 162 16.05 -33.86 -19.67
N ILE A 163 17.14 -33.74 -18.93
CA ILE A 163 18.40 -33.24 -19.45
C ILE A 163 18.93 -34.16 -20.58
N LYS A 164 18.84 -35.47 -20.41
CA LYS A 164 19.22 -36.43 -21.49
C LYS A 164 18.34 -36.26 -22.74
N GLN A 165 17.04 -36.02 -22.57
CA GLN A 165 16.15 -35.77 -23.71
C GLN A 165 16.49 -34.45 -24.42
N LEU A 166 16.85 -33.41 -23.69
CA LEU A 166 17.33 -32.15 -24.26
C LEU A 166 18.64 -32.33 -25.02
N GLN A 167 19.57 -33.13 -24.49
CA GLN A 167 20.83 -33.48 -25.15
C GLN A 167 20.61 -34.27 -26.47
N ALA A 168 19.53 -35.07 -26.53
CA ALA A 168 19.13 -35.81 -27.73
C ALA A 168 18.33 -34.94 -28.74
N GLY A 169 18.21 -33.63 -28.49
CA GLY A 169 17.53 -32.69 -29.39
C GLY A 169 16.06 -32.44 -29.09
N GLY A 170 15.56 -32.88 -27.93
CA GLY A 170 14.21 -32.58 -27.47
C GLY A 170 13.99 -31.07 -27.27
N LYS A 171 12.77 -30.60 -27.55
CA LYS A 171 12.44 -29.18 -27.37
C LYS A 171 12.05 -28.88 -25.95
N PHE A 172 12.68 -27.85 -25.35
CA PHE A 172 12.48 -27.49 -23.99
C PHE A 172 11.00 -27.21 -23.66
N GLU A 173 10.31 -26.46 -24.53
CA GLU A 173 8.90 -26.11 -24.37
C GLU A 173 7.97 -27.32 -24.30
N GLU A 174 8.21 -28.33 -25.19
CA GLU A 174 7.39 -29.54 -25.22
C GLU A 174 7.60 -30.37 -23.96
N LEU A 175 8.86 -30.49 -23.54
CA LEU A 175 9.20 -31.19 -22.29
C LEU A 175 8.64 -30.48 -21.04
N ALA A 176 8.66 -29.16 -21.00
CA ALA A 176 8.07 -28.39 -19.93
C ALA A 176 6.56 -28.62 -19.83
N LYS A 177 5.84 -28.51 -20.97
CA LYS A 177 4.39 -28.76 -21.01
C LYS A 177 4.01 -30.17 -20.57
N ALA A 178 4.82 -31.16 -20.96
CA ALA A 178 4.55 -32.55 -20.61
C ALA A 178 4.86 -32.88 -19.14
N ASN A 179 5.96 -32.39 -18.61
CA ASN A 179 6.55 -32.92 -17.37
C ASN A 179 6.58 -31.93 -16.20
N SER A 180 6.56 -30.60 -16.46
CA SER A 180 6.71 -29.62 -15.37
C SER A 180 5.57 -29.71 -14.37
N LYS A 181 5.92 -29.59 -13.09
CA LYS A 181 5.00 -29.47 -11.95
C LYS A 181 4.75 -28.02 -11.54
N ASP A 182 5.38 -27.06 -12.22
CA ASP A 182 5.12 -25.64 -11.98
C ASP A 182 3.86 -25.18 -12.71
N PRO A 183 2.74 -24.91 -11.97
CA PRO A 183 1.49 -24.50 -12.60
C PRO A 183 1.56 -23.08 -13.22
N GLY A 184 2.57 -22.28 -12.83
CA GLY A 184 2.71 -20.91 -13.31
C GLY A 184 3.29 -20.79 -14.70
N SER A 185 4.13 -21.75 -15.10
CA SER A 185 4.85 -21.69 -16.39
C SER A 185 4.68 -22.92 -17.27
N LYS A 186 4.19 -24.05 -16.73
CA LYS A 186 4.05 -25.31 -17.46
C LYS A 186 3.37 -25.13 -18.82
N ASP A 187 2.19 -24.54 -18.84
CA ASP A 187 1.36 -24.41 -20.06
C ASP A 187 1.95 -23.43 -21.07
N ASN A 188 2.84 -22.53 -20.59
CA ASN A 188 3.61 -21.61 -21.41
C ASN A 188 5.01 -22.14 -21.77
N GLY A 189 5.20 -23.47 -21.73
CA GLY A 189 6.48 -24.10 -22.08
C GLY A 189 7.63 -23.78 -21.14
N GLY A 190 7.30 -23.52 -19.87
CA GLY A 190 8.25 -23.19 -18.81
C GLY A 190 8.73 -21.74 -18.78
N ASP A 191 8.21 -20.85 -19.64
CA ASP A 191 8.63 -19.44 -19.74
C ASP A 191 8.27 -18.68 -18.45
N LEU A 192 9.28 -18.04 -17.86
CA LEU A 192 9.18 -17.25 -16.63
C LEU A 192 9.18 -15.74 -16.90
N ASP A 193 9.20 -15.36 -18.20
CA ASP A 193 9.36 -13.99 -18.65
C ASP A 193 10.65 -13.32 -18.14
N TRP A 194 10.76 -12.00 -18.29
CA TRP A 194 11.90 -11.22 -17.84
C TRP A 194 11.86 -10.98 -16.33
N ALA A 195 12.92 -11.37 -15.64
CA ALA A 195 13.04 -11.14 -14.21
C ALA A 195 14.50 -10.95 -13.78
N VAL A 196 14.67 -10.24 -12.67
CA VAL A 196 15.98 -10.13 -11.99
C VAL A 196 16.24 -11.38 -11.16
N PRO A 197 17.52 -11.79 -10.97
CA PRO A 197 17.85 -12.99 -10.18
C PRO A 197 17.29 -13.01 -8.77
N SER A 198 17.12 -11.84 -8.15
CA SER A 198 16.54 -11.71 -6.79
C SER A 198 15.07 -12.16 -6.67
N ASN A 199 14.37 -12.34 -7.77
CA ASN A 199 13.00 -12.88 -7.77
C ASN A 199 12.95 -14.40 -7.57
N TYR A 200 14.09 -15.08 -7.65
CA TYR A 200 14.19 -16.53 -7.52
C TYR A 200 14.85 -16.94 -6.20
N VAL A 201 14.64 -18.18 -5.79
CA VAL A 201 15.39 -18.76 -4.68
C VAL A 201 16.87 -18.89 -5.06
N LYS A 202 17.74 -18.70 -4.07
CA LYS A 202 19.20 -18.59 -4.31
C LYS A 202 19.81 -19.69 -5.21
N PRO A 203 19.51 -21.00 -5.03
CA PRO A 203 20.08 -22.03 -5.90
C PRO A 203 19.67 -21.88 -7.37
N PHE A 204 18.43 -21.44 -7.62
CA PHE A 204 17.95 -21.19 -8.98
C PHE A 204 18.64 -19.95 -9.58
N ALA A 205 18.69 -18.84 -8.83
CA ALA A 205 19.33 -17.61 -9.26
C ALA A 205 20.82 -17.82 -9.60
N ASP A 206 21.55 -18.50 -8.74
CA ASP A 206 22.98 -18.78 -8.95
C ASP A 206 23.20 -19.62 -10.23
N ALA A 207 22.38 -20.65 -10.46
CA ALA A 207 22.44 -21.46 -11.66
C ALA A 207 22.09 -20.67 -12.93
N LEU A 208 21.02 -19.83 -12.86
CA LEU A 208 20.60 -19.01 -14.00
C LEU A 208 21.67 -18.02 -14.44
N VAL A 209 22.27 -17.31 -13.49
CA VAL A 209 23.32 -16.30 -13.75
C VAL A 209 24.58 -16.94 -14.37
N ALA A 210 24.87 -18.20 -14.02
CA ALA A 210 26.00 -18.94 -14.57
C ALA A 210 25.78 -19.44 -16.01
N LEU A 211 24.53 -19.43 -16.52
CA LEU A 211 24.21 -19.89 -17.85
C LEU A 211 24.61 -18.88 -18.95
N GLN A 212 25.01 -19.38 -20.08
CA GLN A 212 25.12 -18.62 -21.32
C GLN A 212 23.79 -18.63 -22.07
N LYS A 213 23.50 -17.57 -22.81
CA LYS A 213 22.31 -17.46 -23.68
C LYS A 213 22.11 -18.69 -24.55
N GLY A 214 20.91 -19.23 -24.56
CA GLY A 214 20.53 -20.43 -25.31
C GLY A 214 20.99 -21.76 -24.67
N LYS A 215 21.61 -21.74 -23.49
CA LYS A 215 22.04 -22.94 -22.77
C LYS A 215 21.11 -23.26 -21.62
N TYR A 216 21.10 -24.54 -21.23
CA TYR A 216 20.36 -25.04 -20.06
C TYR A 216 21.33 -25.71 -19.08
N THR A 217 20.87 -25.92 -17.84
CA THR A 217 21.66 -26.54 -16.78
C THR A 217 22.02 -27.98 -17.13
N ALA A 218 23.31 -28.32 -17.05
CA ALA A 218 23.82 -29.67 -17.34
C ALA A 218 23.47 -30.67 -16.22
N THR A 219 23.11 -30.19 -15.05
CA THR A 219 22.72 -30.98 -13.87
C THR A 219 21.46 -30.39 -13.25
N PRO A 220 20.62 -31.21 -12.59
CA PRO A 220 19.47 -30.72 -11.86
C PRO A 220 19.82 -29.70 -10.75
N VAL A 221 19.07 -28.61 -10.67
CA VAL A 221 19.21 -27.59 -9.62
C VAL A 221 18.19 -27.86 -8.53
N GLN A 222 18.65 -28.18 -7.33
CA GLN A 222 17.78 -28.45 -6.19
C GLN A 222 17.30 -27.16 -5.51
N SER A 223 16.02 -27.12 -5.17
CA SER A 223 15.40 -26.05 -4.40
C SER A 223 14.43 -26.64 -3.35
N PRO A 224 13.85 -25.81 -2.47
CA PRO A 224 12.77 -26.27 -1.59
C PRO A 224 11.51 -26.77 -2.30
N PHE A 225 11.37 -26.48 -3.60
CA PHE A 225 10.21 -26.86 -4.43
C PHE A 225 10.42 -28.15 -5.20
N GLY A 226 11.65 -28.64 -5.29
CA GLY A 226 12.02 -29.81 -6.08
C GLY A 226 13.29 -29.59 -6.88
N PHE A 227 13.37 -30.25 -8.05
CA PHE A 227 14.50 -30.19 -8.95
C PHE A 227 14.12 -29.45 -10.23
N HIS A 228 14.97 -28.51 -10.62
CA HIS A 228 14.77 -27.66 -11.78
C HIS A 228 15.77 -28.02 -12.89
N VAL A 229 15.30 -28.02 -14.13
CA VAL A 229 16.12 -27.84 -15.32
C VAL A 229 15.84 -26.40 -15.80
N ILE A 230 16.89 -25.58 -15.93
CA ILE A 230 16.77 -24.15 -16.23
C ILE A 230 17.42 -23.87 -17.58
N GLN A 231 16.76 -23.11 -18.44
CA GLN A 231 17.31 -22.59 -19.69
C GLN A 231 17.33 -21.08 -19.64
N LEU A 232 18.42 -20.47 -20.10
CA LEU A 232 18.53 -19.04 -20.33
C LEU A 232 18.22 -18.71 -21.79
N ASP A 233 17.10 -18.03 -22.02
CA ASP A 233 16.70 -17.61 -23.38
C ASP A 233 17.43 -16.34 -23.81
N ASP A 234 17.44 -15.31 -22.91
CA ASP A 234 18.06 -14.02 -23.19
C ASP A 234 18.43 -13.26 -21.92
N THR A 235 19.24 -12.20 -22.08
CA THR A 235 19.59 -11.25 -21.04
C THR A 235 19.47 -9.82 -21.56
N ARG A 236 19.05 -8.88 -20.70
CA ARG A 236 19.07 -7.45 -20.99
C ARG A 236 19.47 -6.66 -19.75
N ASP A 237 19.87 -5.42 -19.94
CA ASP A 237 20.16 -4.55 -18.81
C ASP A 237 18.88 -4.27 -18.01
N ALA A 238 18.97 -4.43 -16.69
CA ALA A 238 17.89 -4.14 -15.78
C ALA A 238 17.67 -2.63 -15.70
N LYS A 239 16.45 -2.19 -15.95
CA LYS A 239 16.06 -0.80 -15.75
C LYS A 239 15.36 -0.67 -14.39
N ALA A 240 16.12 -0.32 -13.37
CA ALA A 240 15.50 0.07 -12.11
C ALA A 240 14.60 1.30 -12.35
N PRO A 241 13.38 1.32 -11.80
CA PRO A 241 12.55 2.52 -11.85
C PRO A 241 13.29 3.68 -11.16
N SER A 242 13.08 4.89 -11.62
CA SER A 242 13.70 6.07 -11.02
C SER A 242 13.25 6.27 -9.57
N PHE A 243 14.06 6.99 -8.79
CA PHE A 243 13.70 7.33 -7.40
C PHE A 243 12.34 8.04 -7.32
N GLU A 244 12.07 8.96 -8.23
CA GLU A 244 10.82 9.73 -8.25
C GLU A 244 9.59 8.83 -8.51
N GLU A 245 9.72 7.82 -9.38
CA GLU A 245 8.63 6.87 -9.64
C GLU A 245 8.27 6.02 -8.43
N VAL A 246 9.24 5.67 -7.59
CA VAL A 246 9.01 4.81 -6.42
C VAL A 246 8.94 5.55 -5.09
N LYS A 247 9.27 6.86 -5.08
CA LYS A 247 9.37 7.67 -3.86
C LYS A 247 8.12 7.60 -3.00
N ALA A 248 6.94 7.74 -3.60
CA ALA A 248 5.68 7.71 -2.85
C ALA A 248 5.44 6.36 -2.17
N GLN A 249 5.64 5.25 -2.90
CA GLN A 249 5.47 3.91 -2.36
C GLN A 249 6.52 3.60 -1.29
N LEU A 250 7.76 4.00 -1.52
CA LEU A 250 8.86 3.82 -0.58
C LEU A 250 8.62 4.60 0.71
N THR A 251 8.13 5.84 0.60
CA THR A 251 7.75 6.67 1.75
C THR A 251 6.68 5.97 2.58
N GLN A 252 5.61 5.52 1.96
CA GLN A 252 4.51 4.83 2.65
C GLN A 252 5.01 3.58 3.36
N ARG A 253 5.86 2.77 2.72
CA ARG A 253 6.44 1.56 3.31
C ARG A 253 7.29 1.87 4.54
N LEU A 254 8.22 2.83 4.44
CA LEU A 254 9.10 3.19 5.54
C LEU A 254 8.35 3.87 6.69
N GLN A 255 7.36 4.70 6.39
CA GLN A 255 6.47 5.26 7.41
C GLN A 255 5.72 4.17 8.18
N GLY A 256 5.21 3.15 7.47
CA GLY A 256 4.58 1.99 8.10
C GLY A 256 5.54 1.26 9.06
N GLN A 257 6.80 1.06 8.65
CA GLN A 257 7.82 0.44 9.50
C GLN A 257 8.14 1.26 10.75
N VAL A 258 8.21 2.59 10.63
CA VAL A 258 8.42 3.50 11.78
C VAL A 258 7.29 3.36 12.79
N VAL A 259 6.03 3.36 12.32
CA VAL A 259 4.85 3.19 13.19
C VAL A 259 4.83 1.81 13.82
N GLU A 260 5.11 0.76 13.06
CA GLU A 260 5.15 -0.62 13.58
C GLU A 260 6.23 -0.79 14.67
N LYS A 261 7.43 -0.28 14.43
CA LYS A 261 8.51 -0.28 15.42
C LYS A 261 8.07 0.41 16.71
N HIS A 262 7.44 1.58 16.59
CA HIS A 262 6.93 2.31 17.74
C HIS A 262 5.85 1.53 18.50
N LEU A 263 4.95 0.85 17.78
CA LEU A 263 3.95 -0.01 18.41
C LEU A 263 4.60 -1.15 19.20
N VAL A 264 5.66 -1.78 18.66
CA VAL A 264 6.42 -2.81 19.38
C VAL A 264 7.02 -2.26 20.67
N GLU A 265 7.58 -1.04 20.63
CA GLU A 265 8.11 -0.37 21.83
C GLU A 265 7.01 -0.08 22.88
N LEU A 266 5.83 0.37 22.43
CA LEU A 266 4.68 0.61 23.32
C LEU A 266 4.19 -0.70 23.96
N ARG A 267 4.09 -1.78 23.16
CA ARG A 267 3.73 -3.12 23.68
C ARG A 267 4.72 -3.61 24.72
N ALA A 268 6.01 -3.47 24.46
CA ALA A 268 7.06 -3.86 25.39
C ALA A 268 6.98 -3.09 26.72
N LYS A 269 6.75 -1.76 26.66
CA LYS A 269 6.54 -0.92 27.85
C LYS A 269 5.29 -1.30 28.63
N ALA A 270 4.26 -1.80 27.96
CA ALA A 270 3.02 -2.28 28.57
C ALA A 270 3.11 -3.75 29.04
N GLY A 271 4.24 -4.45 28.87
CA GLY A 271 4.41 -5.86 29.23
C GLY A 271 3.63 -6.83 28.32
N ILE A 272 3.21 -6.39 27.14
CA ILE A 272 2.46 -7.19 26.16
C ILE A 272 3.44 -7.82 25.17
N LYS A 273 3.42 -9.15 25.09
CA LYS A 273 4.21 -9.91 24.10
C LYS A 273 3.54 -9.99 22.74
#